data_4999e5236e4c487a2cdc0570a357aff6
#
_entry.id   4999e5236e4c487a2cdc0570a357aff6
#
_cell.length_a   1.000
_cell.length_b   1.000
_cell.length_c   1.000
_cell.angle_alpha   90.00
_cell.angle_beta   90.00
_cell.angle_gamma   90.00
#
_symmetry.space_group_name_H-M   'P 1'
#
loop_
_entity.id
_entity.type
_entity.pdbx_description
1 polymer ?
#
loop_
_entity_poly.entity_id
_entity_poly.type
_entity_poly.pdbx_seq_one_letter_code
_entity_poly.pdbx_strand_id
1 'polypeptide(L)'
;VTATSQHHATSSPAEHLDSTTVVSWKAPISFAVVTALLAVLFLTTRHSGDAVFRLSAPRDLIQIPEIVLNGPVTTWTCVVVMTAITVAAAALVRAKRRVPLWVVVIFAVIGLVAFLTWAAAGARTPVIPLPGLLAGALSLSVPLIFGALCGVISERVGVINIAIEGQLLAGAFTSAVVASVIGQQWLGPIVGLFAAAISGVLVAFVLAAFSIKYFVDQVIVGVVLNVLVIGLTSFLFSQVLAPNAALLNSPPRLQRIPIPLLSEIPLIGPMFFRQTLIVYAMYVIIALVYIGLFHTRWGLRLRSVGEHPTAADTVGINVARTRFWNVSLAGAIAGFGGAFFTLGAVGAFNKEMTAGAGFIALAAVIFGQWDPIRATLAALLFGFASNLQNTLSVIGSPVPSEFMLMLPYIVTILAVAGFVGKVRGPAAAGKPYIKA
;
A
#
# COMPACT_ATOMS: atom_id res chain seq x y z
N VAL A 1 -2.42 -70.29 -37.49
CA VAL A 1 -3.10 -70.31 -36.18
C VAL A 1 -2.69 -69.05 -35.43
N THR A 2 -3.49 -68.06 -35.56
CA THR A 2 -3.31 -66.73 -34.94
C THR A 2 -4.19 -66.66 -33.68
N ALA A 3 -3.60 -66.52 -32.51
CA ALA A 3 -4.28 -66.30 -31.26
C ALA A 3 -4.32 -64.78 -30.99
N THR A 4 -5.48 -64.19 -31.07
CA THR A 4 -5.76 -62.79 -30.70
C THR A 4 -5.99 -62.73 -29.18
N SER A 5 -5.06 -62.14 -28.42
CA SER A 5 -5.28 -61.85 -27.00
C SER A 5 -5.99 -60.48 -26.87
N GLN A 6 -7.25 -60.52 -26.47
CA GLN A 6 -7.99 -59.32 -26.03
C GLN A 6 -7.50 -58.90 -24.64
N HIS A 7 -6.82 -57.77 -24.59
CA HIS A 7 -6.60 -57.06 -23.33
C HIS A 7 -7.88 -56.37 -22.89
N HIS A 8 -8.57 -56.93 -21.90
CA HIS A 8 -9.57 -56.23 -21.13
C HIS A 8 -8.87 -55.13 -20.30
N ALA A 9 -9.01 -53.90 -20.74
CA ALA A 9 -8.72 -52.76 -19.91
C ALA A 9 -9.78 -52.64 -18.79
N THR A 10 -9.45 -53.13 -17.61
CA THR A 10 -10.19 -52.82 -16.39
C THR A 10 -10.07 -51.33 -16.10
N SER A 11 -11.15 -50.60 -16.35
CA SER A 11 -11.32 -49.21 -15.89
C SER A 11 -11.27 -49.22 -14.37
N SER A 12 -10.13 -48.75 -13.82
CA SER A 12 -10.02 -48.42 -12.40
C SER A 12 -11.08 -47.34 -12.07
N PRO A 13 -11.88 -47.50 -10.98
CA PRO A 13 -12.78 -46.44 -10.56
C PRO A 13 -11.94 -45.22 -10.24
N ALA A 14 -12.26 -44.08 -10.84
CA ALA A 14 -11.69 -42.80 -10.47
C ALA A 14 -11.95 -42.59 -8.97
N GLU A 15 -10.92 -42.74 -8.17
CA GLU A 15 -10.91 -42.41 -6.77
C GLU A 15 -11.27 -40.91 -6.68
N HIS A 16 -12.49 -40.61 -6.25
CA HIS A 16 -12.89 -39.26 -5.86
C HIS A 16 -11.94 -38.87 -4.72
N LEU A 17 -10.86 -38.19 -5.07
CA LEU A 17 -10.07 -37.45 -4.11
C LEU A 17 -11.00 -36.40 -3.52
N ASP A 18 -11.65 -36.74 -2.41
CA ASP A 18 -12.28 -35.78 -1.54
C ASP A 18 -11.26 -34.70 -1.26
N SER A 19 -11.47 -33.53 -1.84
CA SER A 19 -10.65 -32.36 -1.56
C SER A 19 -10.83 -32.05 -0.08
N THR A 20 -9.96 -32.60 0.76
CA THR A 20 -9.89 -32.26 2.18
C THR A 20 -9.61 -30.77 2.26
N THR A 21 -10.68 -29.99 2.44
CA THR A 21 -10.57 -28.55 2.67
C THR A 21 -9.80 -28.39 3.95
N VAL A 22 -8.50 -28.08 3.85
CA VAL A 22 -7.67 -27.76 5.01
C VAL A 22 -8.22 -26.46 5.60
N VAL A 23 -9.01 -26.58 6.64
CA VAL A 23 -9.61 -25.45 7.35
C VAL A 23 -8.57 -24.91 8.32
N SER A 24 -8.16 -23.67 8.12
CA SER A 24 -7.09 -23.05 8.89
C SER A 24 -7.62 -22.45 10.20
N TRP A 25 -7.00 -22.78 11.33
CA TRP A 25 -7.24 -22.17 12.63
C TRP A 25 -6.66 -20.75 12.79
N LYS A 26 -6.01 -20.22 11.73
CA LYS A 26 -5.35 -18.89 11.77
C LYS A 26 -6.33 -17.77 12.15
N ALA A 27 -7.51 -17.72 11.54
CA ALA A 27 -8.47 -16.64 11.80
C ALA A 27 -9.01 -16.64 13.24
N PRO A 28 -9.53 -17.75 13.81
CA PRO A 28 -9.95 -17.78 15.21
C PRO A 28 -8.83 -17.45 16.21
N ILE A 29 -7.62 -17.94 15.96
CA ILE A 29 -6.47 -17.65 16.83
C ILE A 29 -6.11 -16.16 16.76
N SER A 30 -6.05 -15.57 15.56
CA SER A 30 -5.80 -14.13 15.41
C SER A 30 -6.88 -13.29 16.09
N PHE A 31 -8.15 -13.67 15.96
CA PHE A 31 -9.26 -12.98 16.63
C PHE A 31 -9.12 -13.06 18.15
N ALA A 32 -8.80 -14.25 18.68
CA ALA A 32 -8.60 -14.43 20.12
C ALA A 32 -7.45 -13.57 20.64
N VAL A 33 -6.31 -13.54 19.93
CA VAL A 33 -5.15 -12.73 20.30
C VAL A 33 -5.49 -11.24 20.29
N VAL A 34 -6.14 -10.74 19.24
CA VAL A 34 -6.52 -9.32 19.14
C VAL A 34 -7.52 -8.94 20.23
N THR A 35 -8.53 -9.78 20.47
CA THR A 35 -9.53 -9.54 21.53
C THR A 35 -8.87 -9.52 22.91
N ALA A 36 -7.97 -10.46 23.21
CA ALA A 36 -7.24 -10.51 24.45
C ALA A 36 -6.33 -9.29 24.66
N LEU A 37 -5.60 -8.87 23.62
CA LEU A 37 -4.75 -7.67 23.68
C LEU A 37 -5.57 -6.41 23.97
N LEU A 38 -6.71 -6.21 23.29
CA LEU A 38 -7.59 -5.08 23.55
C LEU A 38 -8.21 -5.15 24.94
N ALA A 39 -8.65 -6.32 25.39
CA ALA A 39 -9.20 -6.49 26.73
C ALA A 39 -8.15 -6.16 27.83
N VAL A 40 -6.92 -6.63 27.67
CA VAL A 40 -5.81 -6.31 28.59
C VAL A 40 -5.53 -4.81 28.58
N LEU A 41 -5.48 -4.18 27.39
CA LEU A 41 -5.29 -2.74 27.26
C LEU A 41 -6.37 -1.95 28.00
N PHE A 42 -7.65 -2.32 27.85
CA PHE A 42 -8.78 -1.65 28.49
C PHE A 42 -8.85 -1.91 30.01
N LEU A 43 -8.31 -3.04 30.48
CA LEU A 43 -8.21 -3.35 31.90
C LEU A 43 -7.11 -2.55 32.61
N THR A 44 -5.94 -2.44 31.94
CA THR A 44 -4.75 -1.78 32.52
C THR A 44 -4.87 -0.27 32.50
N THR A 45 -5.53 0.28 31.48
CA THR A 45 -5.67 1.72 31.27
C THR A 45 -7.14 2.10 31.16
N ARG A 46 -7.77 2.34 32.32
CA ARG A 46 -9.19 2.71 32.39
C ARG A 46 -9.34 4.19 32.09
N HIS A 47 -10.12 4.53 31.08
CA HIS A 47 -10.49 5.89 30.74
C HIS A 47 -12.00 6.06 31.03
N SER A 48 -12.35 7.12 31.78
CA SER A 48 -13.72 7.52 32.06
C SER A 48 -14.02 8.77 31.25
N GLY A 49 -14.74 8.64 30.19
CA GLY A 49 -15.12 9.79 29.32
C GLY A 49 -15.92 9.30 28.13
N ASP A 50 -16.51 10.26 27.43
CA ASP A 50 -17.25 10.00 26.21
C ASP A 50 -16.35 10.26 25.00
N ALA A 51 -16.50 9.46 23.95
CA ALA A 51 -15.85 9.66 22.65
C ALA A 51 -16.86 10.24 21.67
N VAL A 52 -16.49 11.30 20.98
CA VAL A 52 -17.34 11.96 19.99
C VAL A 52 -16.83 11.64 18.59
N PHE A 53 -17.67 11.02 17.76
CA PHE A 53 -17.36 10.74 16.37
C PHE A 53 -18.07 11.76 15.47
N ARG A 54 -17.29 12.58 14.78
CA ARG A 54 -17.80 13.53 13.79
C ARG A 54 -17.79 12.88 12.43
N LEU A 55 -18.98 12.73 11.80
CA LEU A 55 -19.17 12.04 10.53
C LEU A 55 -19.22 12.99 9.33
N SER A 56 -19.51 14.28 9.55
CA SER A 56 -19.61 15.29 8.49
C SER A 56 -18.60 16.41 8.68
N ALA A 57 -18.15 16.99 7.57
CA ALA A 57 -17.37 18.22 7.56
C ALA A 57 -18.31 19.43 7.44
N PRO A 58 -17.88 20.65 7.87
CA PRO A 58 -18.73 21.86 7.81
C PRO A 58 -19.25 22.22 6.41
N ARG A 59 -18.64 21.68 5.35
CA ARG A 59 -18.99 21.98 3.94
C ARG A 59 -19.77 20.83 3.27
N ASP A 60 -20.14 19.80 4.00
CA ASP A 60 -20.89 18.68 3.42
C ASP A 60 -22.36 19.08 3.25
N LEU A 61 -23.02 18.60 2.18
CA LEU A 61 -24.45 18.87 1.89
C LEU A 61 -25.38 18.37 3.00
N ILE A 62 -25.03 17.24 3.58
CA ILE A 62 -25.81 16.59 4.63
C ILE A 62 -24.98 16.67 5.91
N GLN A 63 -25.47 17.40 6.90
CA GLN A 63 -24.86 17.42 8.22
C GLN A 63 -25.40 16.26 9.04
N ILE A 64 -24.54 15.28 9.30
CA ILE A 64 -24.85 14.14 10.16
C ILE A 64 -24.53 14.54 11.60
N PRO A 65 -25.45 14.35 12.57
CA PRO A 65 -25.18 14.67 13.96
C PRO A 65 -23.98 13.88 14.49
N GLU A 66 -23.26 14.46 15.43
CA GLU A 66 -22.15 13.80 16.09
C GLU A 66 -22.64 12.59 16.91
N ILE A 67 -21.93 11.49 16.81
CA ILE A 67 -22.23 10.28 17.60
C ILE A 67 -21.39 10.32 18.87
N VAL A 68 -22.06 10.45 20.00
CA VAL A 68 -21.44 10.42 21.32
C VAL A 68 -21.55 9.01 21.87
N LEU A 69 -20.41 8.38 22.14
CA LEU A 69 -20.32 7.03 22.68
C LEU A 69 -19.68 7.06 24.07
N ASN A 70 -20.35 6.46 25.04
CA ASN A 70 -19.75 6.29 26.37
C ASN A 70 -18.55 5.34 26.31
N GLY A 71 -17.36 5.83 26.66
CA GLY A 71 -16.10 5.12 26.51
C GLY A 71 -16.11 3.72 27.14
N PRO A 72 -16.28 3.60 28.48
CA PRO A 72 -16.29 2.30 29.16
C PRO A 72 -17.34 1.33 28.65
N VAL A 73 -18.58 1.79 28.47
CA VAL A 73 -19.68 0.92 28.02
C VAL A 73 -19.42 0.39 26.61
N THR A 74 -19.06 1.27 25.69
CA THR A 74 -18.83 0.89 24.30
C THR A 74 -17.63 -0.06 24.15
N THR A 75 -16.51 0.23 24.82
CA THR A 75 -15.31 -0.62 24.73
C THR A 75 -15.57 -2.03 25.21
N TRP A 76 -16.23 -2.19 26.37
CA TRP A 76 -16.55 -3.52 26.91
C TRP A 76 -17.62 -4.25 26.10
N THR A 77 -18.62 -3.54 25.60
CA THR A 77 -19.61 -4.12 24.68
C THR A 77 -18.93 -4.66 23.43
N CYS A 78 -18.02 -3.90 22.84
CA CYS A 78 -17.24 -4.36 21.69
C CYS A 78 -16.39 -5.59 22.00
N VAL A 79 -15.73 -5.65 23.16
CA VAL A 79 -14.94 -6.84 23.58
C VAL A 79 -15.83 -8.08 23.70
N VAL A 80 -17.04 -7.94 24.27
CA VAL A 80 -18.00 -9.04 24.37
C VAL A 80 -18.43 -9.52 22.96
N VAL A 81 -18.75 -8.59 22.06
CA VAL A 81 -19.12 -8.93 20.67
C VAL A 81 -17.95 -9.58 19.93
N MET A 82 -16.73 -9.05 20.07
CA MET A 82 -15.52 -9.64 19.48
C MET A 82 -15.27 -11.07 20.01
N THR A 83 -15.49 -11.30 21.31
CA THR A 83 -15.40 -12.64 21.91
C THR A 83 -16.44 -13.57 21.30
N ALA A 84 -17.68 -13.13 21.13
CA ALA A 84 -18.73 -13.91 20.50
C ALA A 84 -18.40 -14.28 19.05
N ILE A 85 -17.88 -13.31 18.27
CA ILE A 85 -17.41 -13.55 16.89
C ILE A 85 -16.23 -14.55 16.88
N THR A 86 -15.31 -14.45 17.82
CA THR A 86 -14.17 -15.38 17.94
C THR A 86 -14.65 -16.80 18.20
N VAL A 87 -15.61 -16.99 19.13
CA VAL A 87 -16.21 -18.29 19.42
C VAL A 87 -16.98 -18.84 18.22
N ALA A 88 -17.75 -17.99 17.54
CA ALA A 88 -18.46 -18.38 16.32
C ALA A 88 -17.49 -18.78 15.19
N ALA A 89 -16.39 -18.05 15.00
CA ALA A 89 -15.34 -18.39 14.04
C ALA A 89 -14.67 -19.73 14.40
N ALA A 90 -14.38 -19.99 15.67
CA ALA A 90 -13.84 -21.26 16.14
C ALA A 90 -14.82 -22.43 15.92
N ALA A 91 -16.12 -22.21 16.15
CA ALA A 91 -17.16 -23.20 15.89
C ALA A 91 -17.28 -23.53 14.38
N LEU A 92 -17.21 -22.53 13.48
CA LEU A 92 -17.19 -22.73 12.04
C LEU A 92 -16.00 -23.58 11.61
N VAL A 93 -14.79 -23.28 12.13
CA VAL A 93 -13.56 -24.03 11.81
C VAL A 93 -13.67 -25.48 12.34
N ARG A 94 -14.23 -25.67 13.54
CA ARG A 94 -14.47 -27.00 14.12
C ARG A 94 -15.48 -27.81 13.28
N ALA A 95 -16.46 -27.12 12.71
CA ALA A 95 -17.42 -27.70 11.74
C ALA A 95 -16.84 -27.86 10.32
N LYS A 96 -15.51 -27.74 10.13
CA LYS A 96 -14.80 -27.82 8.85
C LYS A 96 -15.27 -26.79 7.81
N ARG A 97 -15.83 -25.66 8.24
CA ARG A 97 -16.24 -24.55 7.37
C ARG A 97 -15.20 -23.42 7.41
N ARG A 98 -15.02 -22.74 6.28
CA ARG A 98 -14.13 -21.55 6.20
C ARG A 98 -14.80 -20.36 6.87
N VAL A 99 -14.03 -19.54 7.57
CA VAL A 99 -14.52 -18.25 8.08
C VAL A 99 -14.76 -17.31 6.90
N PRO A 100 -15.98 -16.79 6.70
CA PRO A 100 -16.27 -15.87 5.61
C PRO A 100 -15.52 -14.54 5.77
N LEU A 101 -15.12 -13.91 4.67
CA LEU A 101 -14.38 -12.65 4.69
C LEU A 101 -15.16 -11.53 5.40
N TRP A 102 -16.48 -11.47 5.24
CA TRP A 102 -17.31 -10.46 5.90
C TRP A 102 -17.25 -10.53 7.43
N VAL A 103 -17.07 -11.73 8.02
CA VAL A 103 -16.88 -11.91 9.48
C VAL A 103 -15.58 -11.25 9.93
N VAL A 104 -14.52 -11.39 9.12
CA VAL A 104 -13.23 -10.76 9.38
C VAL A 104 -13.35 -9.24 9.31
N VAL A 105 -14.05 -8.72 8.31
CA VAL A 105 -14.27 -7.26 8.16
C VAL A 105 -15.06 -6.71 9.35
N ILE A 106 -16.16 -7.37 9.73
CA ILE A 106 -16.97 -6.93 10.90
C ILE A 106 -16.12 -6.96 12.17
N PHE A 107 -15.35 -8.03 12.40
CA PHE A 107 -14.46 -8.13 13.56
C PHE A 107 -13.45 -6.97 13.60
N ALA A 108 -12.81 -6.66 12.44
CA ALA A 108 -11.85 -5.57 12.34
C ALA A 108 -12.49 -4.20 12.58
N VAL A 109 -13.70 -3.96 12.06
CA VAL A 109 -14.43 -2.70 12.26
C VAL A 109 -14.80 -2.53 13.74
N ILE A 110 -15.32 -3.58 14.39
CA ILE A 110 -15.67 -3.52 15.81
C ILE A 110 -14.43 -3.29 16.68
N GLY A 111 -13.31 -3.97 16.37
CA GLY A 111 -12.05 -3.77 17.06
C GLY A 111 -11.51 -2.35 16.89
N LEU A 112 -11.64 -1.78 15.70
CA LEU A 112 -11.24 -0.40 15.41
C LEU A 112 -12.12 0.60 16.17
N VAL A 113 -13.44 0.40 16.20
CA VAL A 113 -14.38 1.26 16.95
C VAL A 113 -14.06 1.18 18.44
N ALA A 114 -13.81 -0.01 18.99
CA ALA A 114 -13.42 -0.20 20.39
C ALA A 114 -12.14 0.56 20.72
N PHE A 115 -11.11 0.40 19.89
CA PHE A 115 -9.81 1.07 20.09
C PHE A 115 -9.93 2.60 19.97
N LEU A 116 -10.63 3.11 18.95
CA LEU A 116 -10.84 4.55 18.76
C LEU A 116 -11.63 5.16 19.92
N THR A 117 -12.70 4.49 20.37
CA THR A 117 -13.51 4.95 21.49
C THR A 117 -12.69 5.03 22.78
N TRP A 118 -11.89 3.99 23.05
CA TRP A 118 -11.00 3.97 24.21
C TRP A 118 -9.94 5.08 24.15
N ALA A 119 -9.30 5.24 22.98
CA ALA A 119 -8.24 6.24 22.79
C ALA A 119 -8.77 7.67 22.86
N ALA A 120 -10.01 7.92 22.40
CA ALA A 120 -10.65 9.22 22.46
C ALA A 120 -11.19 9.55 23.86
N ALA A 121 -11.75 8.56 24.58
CA ALA A 121 -12.28 8.76 25.93
C ALA A 121 -11.23 9.25 26.95
N GLY A 122 -9.94 8.95 26.70
CA GLY A 122 -8.82 9.44 27.51
C GLY A 122 -8.08 10.64 26.91
N ALA A 123 -8.52 11.15 25.75
CA ALA A 123 -7.82 12.21 25.04
C ALA A 123 -8.18 13.62 25.56
N ARG A 124 -7.29 14.58 25.30
CA ARG A 124 -7.55 16.00 25.66
C ARG A 124 -8.74 16.58 24.88
N THR A 125 -8.89 16.17 23.62
CA THR A 125 -10.02 16.52 22.75
C THR A 125 -10.68 15.23 22.30
N PRO A 126 -11.81 14.80 22.92
CA PRO A 126 -12.40 13.48 22.65
C PRO A 126 -13.15 13.40 21.31
N VAL A 127 -12.78 14.23 20.33
CA VAL A 127 -13.45 14.30 19.02
C VAL A 127 -12.60 13.64 17.94
N ILE A 128 -13.12 12.61 17.31
CA ILE A 128 -12.51 11.94 16.15
C ILE A 128 -13.19 12.40 14.86
N PRO A 129 -12.52 13.21 14.02
CA PRO A 129 -13.06 13.63 12.73
C PRO A 129 -12.89 12.51 11.69
N LEU A 130 -13.89 11.64 11.52
CA LEU A 130 -13.82 10.51 10.57
C LEU A 130 -13.54 10.94 9.13
N PRO A 131 -14.12 12.03 8.57
CA PRO A 131 -13.75 12.49 7.23
C PRO A 131 -12.27 12.84 7.10
N GLY A 132 -11.69 13.48 8.12
CA GLY A 132 -10.27 13.81 8.18
C GLY A 132 -9.39 12.56 8.31
N LEU A 133 -9.81 11.59 9.14
CA LEU A 133 -9.11 10.33 9.31
C LEU A 133 -9.05 9.55 7.99
N LEU A 134 -10.16 9.44 7.26
CA LEU A 134 -10.21 8.69 6.01
C LEU A 134 -9.48 9.42 4.87
N ALA A 135 -9.69 10.74 4.73
CA ALA A 135 -8.99 11.53 3.71
C ALA A 135 -7.47 11.57 3.94
N GLY A 136 -7.04 11.68 5.19
CA GLY A 136 -5.62 11.61 5.56
C GLY A 136 -5.03 10.23 5.31
N ALA A 137 -5.78 9.15 5.58
CA ALA A 137 -5.38 7.79 5.26
C ALA A 137 -5.11 7.62 3.75
N LEU A 138 -6.03 8.09 2.90
CA LEU A 138 -5.80 8.07 1.46
C LEU A 138 -4.57 8.89 1.07
N SER A 139 -4.40 10.11 1.61
CA SER A 139 -3.26 10.97 1.31
C SER A 139 -1.92 10.29 1.62
N LEU A 140 -1.79 9.68 2.79
CA LEU A 140 -0.56 8.95 3.17
C LEU A 140 -0.35 7.67 2.36
N SER A 141 -1.42 7.10 1.80
CA SER A 141 -1.33 5.92 0.94
C SER A 141 -0.86 6.22 -0.48
N VAL A 142 -1.00 7.46 -0.96
CA VAL A 142 -0.70 7.80 -2.37
C VAL A 142 0.71 7.37 -2.79
N PRO A 143 1.79 7.80 -2.13
CA PRO A 143 3.13 7.38 -2.52
C PRO A 143 3.36 5.87 -2.33
N LEU A 144 2.71 5.27 -1.33
CA LEU A 144 2.79 3.82 -1.09
C LEU A 144 2.12 3.04 -2.24
N ILE A 145 1.00 3.51 -2.76
CA ILE A 145 0.30 2.90 -3.90
C ILE A 145 1.16 2.98 -5.16
N PHE A 146 1.73 4.15 -5.47
CA PHE A 146 2.62 4.30 -6.62
C PHE A 146 3.86 3.42 -6.51
N GLY A 147 4.49 3.37 -5.32
CA GLY A 147 5.61 2.48 -5.04
C GLY A 147 5.21 1.00 -5.16
N ALA A 148 4.04 0.61 -4.67
CA ALA A 148 3.53 -0.75 -4.80
C ALA A 148 3.24 -1.13 -6.26
N LEU A 149 2.64 -0.25 -7.06
CA LEU A 149 2.44 -0.49 -8.49
C LEU A 149 3.77 -0.63 -9.24
N CYS A 150 4.77 0.17 -8.88
CA CYS A 150 6.13 0.04 -9.37
C CYS A 150 6.70 -1.35 -9.05
N GLY A 151 6.61 -1.78 -7.79
CA GLY A 151 7.06 -3.10 -7.34
C GLY A 151 6.32 -4.24 -8.06
N VAL A 152 5.00 -4.14 -8.23
CA VAL A 152 4.20 -5.14 -8.96
C VAL A 152 4.70 -5.29 -10.40
N ILE A 153 4.92 -4.21 -11.14
CA ILE A 153 5.37 -4.28 -12.54
C ILE A 153 6.79 -4.86 -12.63
N SER A 154 7.72 -4.34 -11.83
CA SER A 154 9.12 -4.76 -11.88
C SER A 154 9.33 -6.21 -11.44
N GLU A 155 8.64 -6.66 -10.38
CA GLU A 155 8.78 -8.03 -9.89
C GLU A 155 8.01 -9.04 -10.75
N ARG A 156 6.86 -8.65 -11.32
CA ARG A 156 6.13 -9.48 -12.29
C ARG A 156 6.90 -9.74 -13.58
N VAL A 157 7.85 -8.88 -13.96
CA VAL A 157 8.75 -9.12 -15.09
C VAL A 157 10.03 -9.87 -14.69
N GLY A 158 10.19 -10.17 -13.39
CA GLY A 158 11.29 -10.95 -12.85
C GLY A 158 12.47 -10.12 -12.33
N VAL A 159 12.27 -8.82 -12.04
CA VAL A 159 13.30 -7.93 -11.47
C VAL A 159 12.83 -7.42 -10.11
N ILE A 160 13.55 -7.81 -9.04
CA ILE A 160 13.30 -7.28 -7.69
C ILE A 160 13.74 -5.82 -7.64
N ASN A 161 12.82 -4.94 -7.28
CA ASN A 161 13.08 -3.50 -7.23
C ASN A 161 13.09 -2.96 -5.80
N ILE A 162 14.24 -3.06 -5.14
CA ILE A 162 14.44 -2.43 -3.82
C ILE A 162 14.70 -0.93 -3.93
N ALA A 163 15.05 -0.43 -5.13
CA ALA A 163 15.32 1.00 -5.35
C ALA A 163 14.08 1.91 -5.34
N ILE A 164 12.89 1.40 -4.99
CA ILE A 164 11.65 2.17 -4.95
C ILE A 164 11.76 3.40 -4.04
N GLU A 165 12.47 3.28 -2.90
CA GLU A 165 12.71 4.41 -1.99
C GLU A 165 13.47 5.54 -2.68
N GLY A 166 14.56 5.21 -3.38
CA GLY A 166 15.34 6.17 -4.16
C GLY A 166 14.55 6.75 -5.33
N GLN A 167 13.71 5.95 -6.00
CA GLN A 167 12.87 6.41 -7.10
C GLN A 167 11.82 7.43 -6.62
N LEU A 168 11.16 7.18 -5.49
CA LEU A 168 10.24 8.11 -4.86
C LEU A 168 10.96 9.40 -4.43
N LEU A 169 12.12 9.28 -3.78
CA LEU A 169 12.88 10.41 -3.28
C LEU A 169 13.43 11.28 -4.43
N ALA A 170 13.95 10.67 -5.50
CA ALA A 170 14.38 11.37 -6.70
C ALA A 170 13.21 12.13 -7.35
N GLY A 171 12.03 11.51 -7.42
CA GLY A 171 10.81 12.14 -7.91
C GLY A 171 10.37 13.34 -7.05
N ALA A 172 10.42 13.20 -5.73
CA ALA A 172 10.12 14.29 -4.81
C ALA A 172 11.10 15.47 -4.98
N PHE A 173 12.40 15.18 -5.08
CA PHE A 173 13.43 16.21 -5.27
C PHE A 173 13.23 16.96 -6.59
N THR A 174 13.18 16.23 -7.69
CA THR A 174 13.11 16.85 -9.03
C THR A 174 11.81 17.61 -9.27
N SER A 175 10.68 17.10 -8.76
CA SER A 175 9.40 17.81 -8.86
C SER A 175 9.43 19.12 -8.09
N ALA A 176 10.03 19.17 -6.89
CA ALA A 176 10.15 20.41 -6.13
C ALA A 176 10.99 21.44 -6.87
N VAL A 177 12.16 21.06 -7.38
CA VAL A 177 13.08 21.98 -8.08
C VAL A 177 12.42 22.51 -9.36
N VAL A 178 11.94 21.61 -10.22
CA VAL A 178 11.41 22.00 -11.53
C VAL A 178 10.14 22.85 -11.37
N ALA A 179 9.23 22.47 -10.48
CA ALA A 179 8.03 23.26 -10.25
C ALA A 179 8.34 24.63 -9.64
N SER A 180 9.37 24.74 -8.79
CA SER A 180 9.82 26.01 -8.22
C SER A 180 10.38 26.96 -9.27
N VAL A 181 11.27 26.44 -10.15
CA VAL A 181 11.89 27.24 -11.22
C VAL A 181 10.85 27.79 -12.20
N ILE A 182 9.84 26.99 -12.55
CA ILE A 182 8.76 27.44 -13.44
C ILE A 182 7.86 28.46 -12.71
N GLY A 183 7.58 28.26 -11.42
CA GLY A 183 6.89 29.18 -10.54
C GLY A 183 5.40 29.43 -10.88
N GLN A 184 4.92 29.01 -12.04
CA GLN A 184 3.53 29.18 -12.45
C GLN A 184 2.60 28.20 -11.75
N GLN A 185 1.47 28.71 -11.24
CA GLN A 185 0.55 27.94 -10.40
C GLN A 185 0.01 26.65 -11.04
N TRP A 186 -0.21 26.62 -12.33
CA TRP A 186 -0.71 25.46 -13.05
C TRP A 186 0.38 24.68 -13.78
N LEU A 187 1.24 25.38 -14.50
CA LEU A 187 2.26 24.77 -15.32
C LEU A 187 3.39 24.15 -14.48
N GLY A 188 3.81 24.85 -13.41
CA GLY A 188 4.86 24.39 -12.52
C GLY A 188 4.64 22.98 -12.00
N PRO A 189 3.53 22.70 -11.32
CA PRO A 189 3.26 21.35 -10.81
C PRO A 189 3.14 20.28 -11.91
N ILE A 190 2.53 20.60 -13.06
CA ILE A 190 2.37 19.65 -14.16
C ILE A 190 3.74 19.24 -14.72
N VAL A 191 4.60 20.21 -15.04
CA VAL A 191 5.95 19.91 -15.53
C VAL A 191 6.79 19.23 -14.44
N GLY A 192 6.60 19.62 -13.17
CA GLY A 192 7.21 18.94 -12.02
C GLY A 192 6.84 17.46 -11.92
N LEU A 193 5.58 17.09 -12.22
CA LEU A 193 5.16 15.68 -12.28
C LEU A 193 5.87 14.90 -13.37
N PHE A 194 6.03 15.48 -14.57
CA PHE A 194 6.78 14.84 -15.64
C PHE A 194 8.27 14.70 -15.31
N ALA A 195 8.87 15.73 -14.71
CA ALA A 195 10.26 15.69 -14.26
C ALA A 195 10.47 14.59 -13.19
N ALA A 196 9.52 14.43 -12.28
CA ALA A 196 9.52 13.36 -11.30
C ALA A 196 9.48 11.97 -11.94
N ALA A 197 8.62 11.78 -12.93
CA ALA A 197 8.56 10.52 -13.68
C ALA A 197 9.89 10.22 -14.39
N ILE A 198 10.49 11.22 -15.05
CA ILE A 198 11.77 11.08 -15.71
C ILE A 198 12.88 10.72 -14.73
N SER A 199 12.94 11.36 -13.55
CA SER A 199 13.96 11.04 -12.54
C SER A 199 13.81 9.63 -12.01
N GLY A 200 12.58 9.16 -11.79
CA GLY A 200 12.29 7.77 -11.44
C GLY A 200 12.74 6.79 -12.54
N VAL A 201 12.56 7.12 -13.82
CA VAL A 201 13.10 6.35 -14.94
C VAL A 201 14.62 6.29 -14.89
N LEU A 202 15.31 7.40 -14.62
CA LEU A 202 16.78 7.42 -14.57
C LEU A 202 17.32 6.49 -13.47
N VAL A 203 16.73 6.50 -12.28
CA VAL A 203 17.12 5.57 -11.21
C VAL A 203 16.82 4.12 -11.60
N ALA A 204 15.67 3.87 -12.20
CA ALA A 204 15.29 2.54 -12.69
C ALA A 204 16.16 2.07 -13.84
N PHE A 205 16.63 2.96 -14.68
CA PHE A 205 17.55 2.68 -15.79
C PHE A 205 18.89 2.15 -15.28
N VAL A 206 19.41 2.77 -14.22
CA VAL A 206 20.65 2.30 -13.57
C VAL A 206 20.43 0.92 -12.97
N LEU A 207 19.31 0.71 -12.23
CA LEU A 207 18.93 -0.60 -11.70
C LEU A 207 18.88 -1.65 -12.81
N ALA A 208 18.17 -1.35 -13.90
CA ALA A 208 18.00 -2.27 -15.03
C ALA A 208 19.33 -2.55 -15.75
N ALA A 209 20.18 -1.55 -15.95
CA ALA A 209 21.48 -1.72 -16.57
C ALA A 209 22.38 -2.67 -15.77
N PHE A 210 22.52 -2.46 -14.47
CA PHE A 210 23.37 -3.32 -13.64
C PHE A 210 22.78 -4.71 -13.45
N SER A 211 21.47 -4.83 -13.25
CA SER A 211 20.83 -6.11 -12.98
C SER A 211 20.63 -6.98 -14.22
N ILE A 212 20.37 -6.37 -15.39
CA ILE A 212 20.01 -7.12 -16.62
C ILE A 212 21.20 -7.28 -17.56
N LYS A 213 22.02 -6.21 -17.72
CA LYS A 213 23.16 -6.23 -18.67
C LYS A 213 24.45 -6.72 -18.01
N TYR A 214 24.71 -6.31 -16.77
CA TYR A 214 25.92 -6.66 -16.02
C TYR A 214 25.73 -7.80 -15.04
N PHE A 215 24.51 -8.34 -14.90
CA PHE A 215 24.15 -9.49 -14.07
C PHE A 215 24.50 -9.31 -12.57
N VAL A 216 24.60 -8.08 -12.09
CA VAL A 216 24.82 -7.78 -10.69
C VAL A 216 23.56 -8.12 -9.89
N ASP A 217 23.72 -8.58 -8.65
CA ASP A 217 22.59 -8.88 -7.78
C ASP A 217 21.66 -7.67 -7.63
N GLN A 218 20.36 -7.90 -7.89
CA GLN A 218 19.34 -6.85 -7.96
C GLN A 218 19.09 -6.18 -6.60
N VAL A 219 19.21 -6.96 -5.52
CA VAL A 219 19.02 -6.48 -4.14
C VAL A 219 20.15 -5.53 -3.78
N ILE A 220 21.40 -5.92 -4.07
CA ILE A 220 22.59 -5.10 -3.81
C ILE A 220 22.50 -3.78 -4.58
N VAL A 221 22.21 -3.86 -5.89
CA VAL A 221 22.07 -2.65 -6.73
C VAL A 221 20.98 -1.74 -6.19
N GLY A 222 19.82 -2.31 -5.81
CA GLY A 222 18.70 -1.54 -5.27
C GLY A 222 19.04 -0.79 -3.98
N VAL A 223 19.72 -1.47 -3.05
CA VAL A 223 20.15 -0.85 -1.78
C VAL A 223 21.18 0.25 -2.03
N VAL A 224 22.17 0.00 -2.88
CA VAL A 224 23.21 1.01 -3.24
C VAL A 224 22.56 2.23 -3.89
N LEU A 225 21.59 2.04 -4.78
CA LEU A 225 20.88 3.14 -5.41
C LEU A 225 20.07 3.97 -4.40
N ASN A 226 19.44 3.34 -3.42
CA ASN A 226 18.76 4.10 -2.36
C ASN A 226 19.74 4.98 -1.60
N VAL A 227 20.87 4.43 -1.16
CA VAL A 227 21.90 5.20 -0.45
C VAL A 227 22.47 6.32 -1.32
N LEU A 228 22.72 6.03 -2.61
CA LEU A 228 23.21 7.02 -3.57
C LEU A 228 22.23 8.18 -3.72
N VAL A 229 20.94 7.90 -3.91
CA VAL A 229 19.92 8.94 -4.09
C VAL A 229 19.71 9.73 -2.81
N ILE A 230 19.69 9.08 -1.63
CA ILE A 230 19.61 9.74 -0.33
C ILE A 230 20.81 10.69 -0.14
N GLY A 231 22.02 10.21 -0.40
CA GLY A 231 23.23 11.02 -0.29
C GLY A 231 23.24 12.19 -1.28
N LEU A 232 22.93 11.94 -2.55
CA LEU A 232 22.90 12.97 -3.60
C LEU A 232 21.84 14.05 -3.30
N THR A 233 20.62 13.65 -2.98
CA THR A 233 19.53 14.62 -2.69
C THR A 233 19.78 15.39 -1.41
N SER A 234 20.38 14.76 -0.38
CA SER A 234 20.77 15.44 0.87
C SER A 234 21.91 16.44 0.65
N PHE A 235 22.90 16.09 -0.16
CA PHE A 235 23.96 16.99 -0.58
C PHE A 235 23.42 18.19 -1.36
N LEU A 236 22.64 17.94 -2.42
CA LEU A 236 22.05 18.99 -3.25
C LEU A 236 21.08 19.87 -2.44
N PHE A 237 20.33 19.29 -1.50
CA PHE A 237 19.50 20.06 -0.59
C PHE A 237 20.34 21.06 0.21
N SER A 238 21.43 20.61 0.83
CA SER A 238 22.24 21.47 1.71
C SER A 238 23.02 22.54 0.93
N GLN A 239 23.58 22.20 -0.24
CA GLN A 239 24.47 23.08 -1.00
C GLN A 239 23.75 23.97 -2.02
N VAL A 240 22.57 23.52 -2.52
CA VAL A 240 21.89 24.20 -3.63
C VAL A 240 20.50 24.70 -3.22
N LEU A 241 19.65 23.83 -2.63
CA LEU A 241 18.27 24.18 -2.34
C LEU A 241 18.14 25.12 -1.12
N ALA A 242 18.79 24.77 -0.02
CA ALA A 242 18.66 25.53 1.23
C ALA A 242 19.16 26.98 1.11
N PRO A 243 20.29 27.28 0.43
CA PRO A 243 20.72 28.66 0.21
C PRO A 243 19.79 29.46 -0.73
N ASN A 244 19.10 28.77 -1.64
CA ASN A 244 18.22 29.38 -2.66
C ASN A 244 16.78 28.88 -2.54
N ALA A 245 16.27 28.70 -1.35
CA ALA A 245 14.98 28.06 -1.09
C ALA A 245 13.80 28.75 -1.79
N ALA A 246 13.81 30.07 -1.88
CA ALA A 246 12.77 30.84 -2.53
C ALA A 246 12.65 30.54 -4.05
N LEU A 247 13.79 30.25 -4.72
CA LEU A 247 13.82 29.97 -6.16
C LEU A 247 13.69 28.47 -6.47
N LEU A 248 14.32 27.62 -5.68
CA LEU A 248 14.52 26.20 -6.01
C LEU A 248 13.70 25.23 -5.14
N ASN A 249 13.10 25.69 -4.03
CA ASN A 249 12.40 24.85 -3.08
C ASN A 249 11.10 25.47 -2.54
N SER A 250 10.41 26.22 -3.39
CA SER A 250 9.11 26.82 -3.10
C SER A 250 8.10 26.51 -4.23
N PRO A 251 7.86 25.22 -4.52
CA PRO A 251 7.00 24.83 -5.63
C PRO A 251 5.54 25.22 -5.35
N PRO A 252 4.80 25.67 -6.37
CA PRO A 252 3.36 25.81 -6.29
C PRO A 252 2.72 24.47 -5.96
N ARG A 253 1.81 24.45 -4.98
CA ARG A 253 1.09 23.23 -4.60
C ARG A 253 0.00 22.87 -5.59
N LEU A 254 -0.22 21.59 -5.80
CA LEU A 254 -1.37 21.07 -6.51
C LEU A 254 -2.65 21.45 -5.74
N GLN A 255 -3.55 22.16 -6.40
CA GLN A 255 -4.85 22.49 -5.82
C GLN A 255 -5.75 21.26 -5.75
N ARG A 256 -6.61 21.21 -4.74
CA ARG A 256 -7.66 20.20 -4.66
C ARG A 256 -8.78 20.55 -5.63
N ILE A 257 -9.17 19.59 -6.44
CA ILE A 257 -10.22 19.69 -7.44
C ILE A 257 -11.45 18.99 -6.89
N PRO A 258 -12.47 19.74 -6.37
CA PRO A 258 -13.70 19.10 -5.93
C PRO A 258 -14.55 18.70 -7.14
N ILE A 259 -15.00 17.45 -7.18
CA ILE A 259 -15.98 17.02 -8.18
C ILE A 259 -17.36 17.43 -7.70
N PRO A 260 -18.10 18.29 -8.44
CA PRO A 260 -19.42 18.77 -8.02
C PRO A 260 -20.35 17.62 -7.62
N LEU A 261 -21.20 17.85 -6.62
CA LEU A 261 -22.13 16.89 -6.00
C LEU A 261 -21.45 15.75 -5.25
N LEU A 262 -20.45 15.06 -5.84
CA LEU A 262 -19.78 13.92 -5.23
C LEU A 262 -18.86 14.32 -4.08
N SER A 263 -18.25 15.51 -4.17
CA SER A 263 -17.33 16.01 -3.14
C SER A 263 -18.05 16.44 -1.83
N GLU A 264 -19.37 16.53 -1.85
CA GLU A 264 -20.20 17.00 -0.73
C GLU A 264 -20.91 15.87 0.00
N ILE A 265 -20.73 14.61 -0.47
CA ILE A 265 -21.24 13.41 0.21
C ILE A 265 -20.42 13.20 1.50
N PRO A 266 -21.04 13.11 2.68
CA PRO A 266 -20.32 12.88 3.93
C PRO A 266 -19.42 11.63 3.86
N LEU A 267 -18.25 11.70 4.49
CA LEU A 267 -17.21 10.67 4.52
C LEU A 267 -16.56 10.37 3.15
N ILE A 268 -17.35 10.02 2.14
CA ILE A 268 -16.88 9.58 0.82
C ILE A 268 -16.37 10.77 -0.01
N GLY A 269 -17.06 11.90 0.04
CA GLY A 269 -16.73 13.11 -0.70
C GLY A 269 -15.32 13.63 -0.39
N PRO A 270 -15.01 13.96 0.85
CA PRO A 270 -13.67 14.40 1.25
C PRO A 270 -12.58 13.35 0.98
N MET A 271 -12.89 12.07 1.07
CA MET A 271 -11.94 10.98 0.85
C MET A 271 -11.57 10.81 -0.63
N PHE A 272 -12.55 10.73 -1.55
CA PHE A 272 -12.28 10.33 -2.94
C PHE A 272 -12.45 11.46 -3.96
N PHE A 273 -13.33 12.45 -3.70
CA PHE A 273 -13.80 13.40 -4.70
C PHE A 273 -13.38 14.86 -4.43
N ARG A 274 -12.55 15.11 -3.41
CA ARG A 274 -11.93 16.41 -3.11
C ARG A 274 -10.41 16.25 -3.02
N GLN A 275 -9.82 15.81 -4.13
CA GLN A 275 -8.42 15.39 -4.16
C GLN A 275 -7.60 16.23 -5.17
N THR A 276 -6.27 16.09 -5.10
CA THR A 276 -5.34 16.72 -6.05
C THR A 276 -5.27 15.92 -7.35
N LEU A 277 -4.79 16.56 -8.43
CA LEU A 277 -4.62 15.92 -9.74
C LEU A 277 -3.83 14.61 -9.68
N ILE A 278 -2.79 14.53 -8.85
CA ILE A 278 -1.97 13.32 -8.72
C ILE A 278 -2.75 12.15 -8.11
N VAL A 279 -3.72 12.41 -7.22
CA VAL A 279 -4.59 11.36 -6.66
C VAL A 279 -5.57 10.85 -7.72
N TYR A 280 -6.13 11.73 -8.54
CA TYR A 280 -6.97 11.30 -9.68
C TYR A 280 -6.17 10.50 -10.70
N ALA A 281 -4.93 10.94 -11.00
CA ALA A 281 -4.01 10.18 -11.84
C ALA A 281 -3.72 8.80 -11.24
N MET A 282 -3.57 8.69 -9.91
CA MET A 282 -3.40 7.41 -9.22
C MET A 282 -4.55 6.45 -9.50
N TYR A 283 -5.80 6.89 -9.43
CA TYR A 283 -6.95 6.03 -9.74
C TYR A 283 -6.90 5.49 -11.17
N VAL A 284 -6.54 6.37 -12.12
CA VAL A 284 -6.38 5.97 -13.53
C VAL A 284 -5.21 4.99 -13.69
N ILE A 285 -4.08 5.24 -13.05
CA ILE A 285 -2.89 4.39 -13.15
C ILE A 285 -3.14 3.01 -12.51
N ILE A 286 -3.86 2.92 -11.38
CA ILE A 286 -4.28 1.63 -10.79
C ILE A 286 -5.07 0.81 -11.83
N ALA A 287 -6.08 1.44 -12.46
CA ALA A 287 -6.90 0.78 -13.47
C ALA A 287 -6.08 0.36 -14.71
N LEU A 288 -5.20 1.25 -15.21
CA LEU A 288 -4.35 0.97 -16.36
C LEU A 288 -3.36 -0.17 -16.08
N VAL A 289 -2.74 -0.19 -14.90
CA VAL A 289 -1.80 -1.25 -14.51
C VAL A 289 -2.55 -2.58 -14.37
N TYR A 290 -3.73 -2.60 -13.74
CA TYR A 290 -4.54 -3.81 -13.62
C TYR A 290 -4.98 -4.35 -14.98
N ILE A 291 -5.59 -3.52 -15.83
CA ILE A 291 -6.02 -3.90 -17.17
C ILE A 291 -4.80 -4.30 -18.01
N GLY A 292 -3.74 -3.50 -17.96
CA GLY A 292 -2.50 -3.75 -18.68
C GLY A 292 -1.90 -5.12 -18.34
N LEU A 293 -1.78 -5.45 -17.06
CA LEU A 293 -1.18 -6.71 -16.62
C LEU A 293 -2.04 -7.94 -16.93
N PHE A 294 -3.37 -7.86 -16.76
CA PHE A 294 -4.23 -9.04 -16.81
C PHE A 294 -5.02 -9.19 -18.11
N HIS A 295 -5.29 -8.09 -18.84
CA HIS A 295 -6.18 -8.11 -20.01
C HIS A 295 -5.50 -7.72 -21.33
N THR A 296 -4.15 -7.53 -21.35
CA THR A 296 -3.44 -7.16 -22.59
C THR A 296 -2.33 -8.15 -22.98
N ARG A 297 -1.94 -8.10 -24.27
CA ARG A 297 -0.79 -8.85 -24.78
C ARG A 297 0.53 -8.41 -24.14
N TRP A 298 0.65 -7.14 -23.75
CA TRP A 298 1.80 -6.61 -23.03
C TRP A 298 1.95 -7.29 -21.65
N GLY A 299 0.88 -7.34 -20.87
CA GLY A 299 0.90 -7.99 -19.56
C GLY A 299 1.14 -9.50 -19.65
N LEU A 300 0.62 -10.18 -20.68
CA LEU A 300 0.89 -11.59 -20.91
C LEU A 300 2.40 -11.84 -21.13
N ARG A 301 3.03 -11.07 -22.04
CA ARG A 301 4.47 -11.15 -22.31
C ARG A 301 5.32 -10.83 -21.08
N LEU A 302 4.93 -9.80 -20.31
CA LEU A 302 5.59 -9.40 -19.07
C LEU A 302 5.57 -10.53 -18.06
N ARG A 303 4.42 -11.14 -17.80
CA ARG A 303 4.25 -12.23 -16.84
C ARG A 303 4.96 -13.52 -17.30
N SER A 304 4.93 -13.86 -18.60
CA SER A 304 5.65 -15.01 -19.12
C SER A 304 7.16 -14.89 -18.90
N VAL A 305 7.74 -13.70 -19.07
CA VAL A 305 9.16 -13.41 -18.79
C VAL A 305 9.48 -13.55 -17.29
N GLY A 306 8.56 -13.17 -16.41
CA GLY A 306 8.75 -13.29 -14.96
C GLY A 306 8.56 -14.70 -14.40
N GLU A 307 7.78 -15.56 -15.08
CA GLU A 307 7.59 -16.95 -14.65
C GLU A 307 8.61 -17.89 -15.27
N HIS A 308 8.76 -17.88 -16.62
CA HIS A 308 9.66 -18.76 -17.37
C HIS A 308 10.38 -18.02 -18.49
N PRO A 309 11.49 -17.29 -18.18
CA PRO A 309 12.20 -16.49 -19.17
C PRO A 309 12.76 -17.34 -20.34
N THR A 310 13.22 -18.54 -20.09
CA THR A 310 13.70 -19.45 -21.15
C THR A 310 12.60 -19.81 -22.13
N ALA A 311 11.42 -20.20 -21.63
CA ALA A 311 10.27 -20.50 -22.49
C ALA A 311 9.76 -19.25 -23.23
N ALA A 312 9.84 -18.07 -22.62
CA ALA A 312 9.50 -16.82 -23.28
C ALA A 312 10.45 -16.50 -24.45
N ASP A 313 11.74 -16.77 -24.29
CA ASP A 313 12.75 -16.55 -25.34
C ASP A 313 12.55 -17.51 -26.53
N THR A 314 12.20 -18.79 -26.28
CA THR A 314 11.96 -19.77 -27.34
C THR A 314 10.78 -19.41 -28.24
N VAL A 315 9.80 -18.68 -27.75
CA VAL A 315 8.67 -18.15 -28.56
C VAL A 315 8.93 -16.74 -29.12
N GLY A 316 10.18 -16.26 -29.08
CA GLY A 316 10.62 -15.02 -29.71
C GLY A 316 10.42 -13.75 -28.85
N ILE A 317 10.16 -13.86 -27.56
CA ILE A 317 10.08 -12.69 -26.65
C ILE A 317 11.49 -12.32 -26.19
N ASN A 318 11.96 -11.13 -26.52
CA ASN A 318 13.25 -10.64 -26.04
C ASN A 318 13.18 -10.34 -24.54
N VAL A 319 13.70 -11.25 -23.71
CA VAL A 319 13.65 -11.20 -22.25
C VAL A 319 14.34 -9.95 -21.69
N ALA A 320 15.57 -9.67 -22.14
CA ALA A 320 16.35 -8.52 -21.63
C ALA A 320 15.66 -7.20 -21.94
N ARG A 321 15.19 -7.01 -23.19
CA ARG A 321 14.46 -5.80 -23.60
C ARG A 321 13.14 -5.64 -22.84
N THR A 322 12.40 -6.75 -22.63
CA THR A 322 11.14 -6.74 -21.89
C THR A 322 11.37 -6.35 -20.44
N ARG A 323 12.35 -6.95 -19.76
CA ARG A 323 12.72 -6.58 -18.39
C ARG A 323 13.11 -5.11 -18.30
N PHE A 324 14.00 -4.66 -19.16
CA PHE A 324 14.57 -3.31 -19.14
C PHE A 324 13.49 -2.23 -19.24
N TRP A 325 12.62 -2.30 -20.25
CA TRP A 325 11.58 -1.28 -20.45
C TRP A 325 10.49 -1.32 -19.39
N ASN A 326 10.14 -2.49 -18.86
CA ASN A 326 9.12 -2.58 -17.80
C ASN A 326 9.65 -2.09 -16.46
N VAL A 327 10.92 -2.33 -16.12
CA VAL A 327 11.55 -1.74 -14.94
C VAL A 327 11.63 -0.21 -15.08
N SER A 328 11.94 0.31 -16.26
CA SER A 328 11.96 1.75 -16.52
C SER A 328 10.57 2.38 -16.37
N LEU A 329 9.54 1.73 -16.91
CA LEU A 329 8.14 2.15 -16.72
C LEU A 329 7.74 2.13 -15.25
N ALA A 330 8.13 1.09 -14.53
CA ALA A 330 7.89 0.99 -13.10
C ALA A 330 8.53 2.16 -12.34
N GLY A 331 9.76 2.51 -12.68
CA GLY A 331 10.45 3.67 -12.11
C GLY A 331 9.76 5.00 -12.41
N ALA A 332 9.19 5.17 -13.62
CA ALA A 332 8.37 6.35 -13.94
C ALA A 332 7.18 6.49 -13.00
N ILE A 333 6.49 5.38 -12.70
CA ILE A 333 5.34 5.34 -11.81
C ILE A 333 5.76 5.71 -10.38
N ALA A 334 6.87 5.15 -9.88
CA ALA A 334 7.38 5.49 -8.55
C ALA A 334 7.81 6.96 -8.47
N GLY A 335 8.61 7.45 -9.44
CA GLY A 335 9.03 8.85 -9.46
C GLY A 335 7.84 9.82 -9.49
N PHE A 336 6.84 9.54 -10.32
CA PHE A 336 5.59 10.31 -10.36
C PHE A 336 4.89 10.32 -8.98
N GLY A 337 4.85 9.17 -8.30
CA GLY A 337 4.31 9.05 -6.94
C GLY A 337 5.11 9.86 -5.92
N GLY A 338 6.42 9.95 -6.08
CA GLY A 338 7.31 10.75 -5.24
C GLY A 338 6.97 12.24 -5.24
N ALA A 339 6.50 12.78 -6.36
CA ALA A 339 6.06 14.18 -6.45
C ALA A 339 4.90 14.53 -5.50
N PHE A 340 4.16 13.54 -5.03
CA PHE A 340 3.09 13.78 -4.04
C PHE A 340 3.63 14.36 -2.73
N PHE A 341 4.81 13.93 -2.28
CA PHE A 341 5.39 14.45 -1.04
C PHE A 341 5.59 15.97 -1.08
N THR A 342 6.04 16.49 -2.22
CA THR A 342 6.35 17.91 -2.40
C THR A 342 5.17 18.69 -2.93
N LEU A 343 4.62 18.32 -4.08
CA LEU A 343 3.56 19.08 -4.75
C LEU A 343 2.17 18.82 -4.15
N GLY A 344 1.92 17.63 -3.62
CA GLY A 344 0.62 17.25 -3.06
C GLY A 344 0.47 17.50 -1.56
N ALA A 345 1.56 17.41 -0.80
CA ALA A 345 1.51 17.42 0.66
C ALA A 345 2.24 18.64 1.28
N VAL A 346 3.58 18.67 1.23
CA VAL A 346 4.38 19.62 2.02
C VAL A 346 4.54 20.99 1.35
N GLY A 347 4.75 21.04 0.04
CA GLY A 347 5.05 22.28 -0.70
C GLY A 347 6.52 22.69 -0.63
N ALA A 348 7.42 21.77 -0.26
CA ALA A 348 8.87 21.93 -0.28
C ALA A 348 9.51 20.54 -0.21
N PHE A 349 10.74 20.40 -0.68
CA PHE A 349 11.53 19.20 -0.48
C PHE A 349 12.28 19.30 0.87
N ASN A 350 12.32 18.20 1.61
CA ASN A 350 13.12 18.03 2.82
C ASN A 350 13.99 16.77 2.68
N LYS A 351 15.12 16.73 3.40
CA LYS A 351 15.99 15.56 3.41
C LYS A 351 15.21 14.33 3.86
N GLU A 352 15.38 13.22 3.14
CA GLU A 352 14.81 11.91 3.47
C GLU A 352 13.29 11.92 3.72
N MET A 353 12.55 12.84 3.05
CA MET A 353 11.12 13.03 3.29
C MET A 353 10.24 11.83 2.94
N THR A 354 10.77 10.84 2.23
CA THR A 354 10.09 9.57 1.95
C THR A 354 10.05 8.63 3.15
N ALA A 355 11.02 8.79 4.10
CA ALA A 355 11.04 8.12 5.41
C ALA A 355 10.74 6.61 5.36
N GLY A 356 11.26 5.90 4.35
CA GLY A 356 11.06 4.46 4.18
C GLY A 356 9.75 4.06 3.49
N ALA A 357 9.02 4.99 2.91
CA ALA A 357 7.76 4.71 2.20
C ALA A 357 7.93 3.67 1.08
N GLY A 358 9.09 3.65 0.39
CA GLY A 358 9.39 2.65 -0.64
C GLY A 358 9.50 1.23 -0.08
N PHE A 359 10.05 1.06 1.12
CA PHE A 359 10.10 -0.25 1.78
C PHE A 359 8.70 -0.72 2.24
N ILE A 360 7.87 0.21 2.73
CA ILE A 360 6.47 -0.08 3.07
C ILE A 360 5.69 -0.45 1.80
N ALA A 361 5.95 0.24 0.69
CA ALA A 361 5.34 -0.07 -0.60
C ALA A 361 5.74 -1.48 -1.08
N LEU A 362 7.00 -1.88 -0.92
CA LEU A 362 7.46 -3.24 -1.22
C LEU A 362 6.75 -4.28 -0.34
N ALA A 363 6.57 -4.00 0.95
CA ALA A 363 5.76 -4.85 1.82
C ALA A 363 4.31 -4.97 1.30
N ALA A 364 3.73 -3.88 0.79
CA ALA A 364 2.39 -3.89 0.20
C ALA A 364 2.31 -4.75 -1.08
N VAL A 365 3.38 -4.84 -1.89
CA VAL A 365 3.47 -5.75 -3.04
C VAL A 365 3.37 -7.20 -2.61
N ILE A 366 4.18 -7.60 -1.61
CA ILE A 366 4.19 -8.97 -1.08
C ILE A 366 2.84 -9.32 -0.48
N PHE A 367 2.27 -8.39 0.29
CA PHE A 367 0.96 -8.50 0.92
C PHE A 367 -0.16 -8.67 -0.11
N GLY A 368 -0.10 -7.86 -1.17
CA GLY A 368 -1.01 -7.90 -2.30
C GLY A 368 -0.76 -9.05 -3.26
N GLN A 369 0.23 -9.93 -3.00
CA GLN A 369 0.55 -11.10 -3.84
C GLN A 369 0.80 -10.71 -5.31
N TRP A 370 1.51 -9.60 -5.52
CA TRP A 370 1.80 -9.04 -6.85
C TRP A 370 0.55 -8.74 -7.70
N ASP A 371 -0.61 -8.56 -7.06
CA ASP A 371 -1.83 -8.09 -7.71
C ASP A 371 -1.99 -6.58 -7.46
N PRO A 372 -2.20 -5.74 -8.50
CA PRO A 372 -2.28 -4.29 -8.35
C PRO A 372 -3.39 -3.82 -7.41
N ILE A 373 -4.55 -4.47 -7.46
CA ILE A 373 -5.71 -4.10 -6.62
C ILE A 373 -5.44 -4.47 -5.16
N ARG A 374 -4.95 -5.69 -4.92
CA ARG A 374 -4.63 -6.14 -3.56
C ARG A 374 -3.47 -5.35 -2.96
N ALA A 375 -2.45 -5.02 -3.76
CA ALA A 375 -1.33 -4.18 -3.33
C ALA A 375 -1.79 -2.75 -3.00
N THR A 376 -2.73 -2.19 -3.77
CA THR A 376 -3.38 -0.91 -3.46
C THR A 376 -4.15 -0.97 -2.14
N LEU A 377 -4.92 -2.03 -1.90
CA LEU A 377 -5.63 -2.21 -0.63
C LEU A 377 -4.68 -2.37 0.56
N ALA A 378 -3.56 -3.06 0.38
CA ALA A 378 -2.51 -3.17 1.39
C ALA A 378 -1.86 -1.81 1.68
N ALA A 379 -1.55 -1.02 0.64
CA ALA A 379 -1.01 0.33 0.80
C ALA A 379 -2.01 1.28 1.49
N LEU A 380 -3.32 1.16 1.20
CA LEU A 380 -4.38 1.89 1.91
C LEU A 380 -4.43 1.50 3.40
N LEU A 381 -4.26 0.24 3.72
CA LEU A 381 -4.21 -0.22 5.12
C LEU A 381 -3.02 0.39 5.87
N PHE A 382 -1.82 0.43 5.23
CA PHE A 382 -0.64 1.05 5.83
C PHE A 382 -0.80 2.57 6.00
N GLY A 383 -1.32 3.26 4.97
CA GLY A 383 -1.60 4.69 5.07
C GLY A 383 -2.67 5.01 6.12
N PHE A 384 -3.69 4.15 6.27
CA PHE A 384 -4.67 4.26 7.34
C PHE A 384 -4.02 4.13 8.73
N ALA A 385 -3.17 3.12 8.93
CA ALA A 385 -2.47 2.92 10.20
C ALA A 385 -1.57 4.12 10.55
N SER A 386 -0.83 4.66 9.56
CA SER A 386 -0.01 5.86 9.73
C SER A 386 -0.84 7.11 10.04
N ASN A 387 -1.99 7.29 9.37
CA ASN A 387 -2.85 8.43 9.66
C ASN A 387 -3.59 8.30 10.98
N LEU A 388 -3.90 7.09 11.40
CA LEU A 388 -4.47 6.83 12.71
C LEU A 388 -3.53 7.28 13.82
N GLN A 389 -2.24 6.97 13.71
CA GLN A 389 -1.19 7.46 14.60
C GLN A 389 -1.19 9.00 14.66
N ASN A 390 -1.18 9.67 13.49
CA ASN A 390 -1.21 11.13 13.43
C ASN A 390 -2.46 11.72 14.10
N THR A 391 -3.62 11.14 13.83
CA THR A 391 -4.89 11.58 14.41
C THR A 391 -4.89 11.43 15.94
N LEU A 392 -4.43 10.29 16.45
CA LEU A 392 -4.33 10.05 17.90
C LEU A 392 -3.35 11.02 18.58
N SER A 393 -2.25 11.35 17.91
CA SER A 393 -1.30 12.35 18.41
C SER A 393 -1.93 13.75 18.48
N VAL A 394 -2.69 14.13 17.44
CA VAL A 394 -3.35 15.44 17.37
C VAL A 394 -4.44 15.60 18.44
N ILE A 395 -5.25 14.58 18.71
CA ILE A 395 -6.28 14.64 19.76
C ILE A 395 -5.69 14.56 21.17
N GLY A 396 -4.39 14.31 21.30
CA GLY A 396 -3.73 14.18 22.59
C GLY A 396 -4.15 12.92 23.34
N SER A 397 -4.25 11.80 22.61
CA SER A 397 -4.55 10.49 23.21
C SER A 397 -3.51 10.13 24.26
N PRO A 398 -3.91 9.45 25.38
CA PRO A 398 -3.01 9.02 26.42
C PRO A 398 -2.04 7.90 26.01
N VAL A 399 -2.18 7.38 24.78
CA VAL A 399 -1.28 6.35 24.24
C VAL A 399 0.10 6.97 24.02
N PRO A 400 1.18 6.39 24.58
CA PRO A 400 2.53 6.86 24.34
C PRO A 400 2.87 6.88 22.84
N SER A 401 3.61 7.90 22.40
CA SER A 401 3.98 8.12 20.99
C SER A 401 4.69 6.91 20.37
N GLU A 402 5.52 6.23 21.17
CA GLU A 402 6.28 5.05 20.76
C GLU A 402 5.36 3.89 20.34
N PHE A 403 4.29 3.65 21.11
CA PHE A 403 3.29 2.62 20.76
C PHE A 403 2.50 3.01 19.50
N MET A 404 2.19 4.30 19.34
CA MET A 404 1.52 4.79 18.14
C MET A 404 2.40 4.61 16.90
N LEU A 405 3.72 4.84 17.00
CA LEU A 405 4.68 4.59 15.93
C LEU A 405 4.77 3.10 15.53
N MET A 406 4.53 2.18 16.46
CA MET A 406 4.51 0.74 16.19
C MET A 406 3.23 0.27 15.49
N LEU A 407 2.16 1.06 15.50
CA LEU A 407 0.83 0.65 15.03
C LEU A 407 0.81 0.16 13.57
N PRO A 408 1.44 0.85 12.59
CA PRO A 408 1.52 0.35 11.22
C PRO A 408 2.23 -1.01 11.12
N TYR A 409 3.27 -1.23 11.90
CA TYR A 409 4.03 -2.49 11.92
C TYR A 409 3.24 -3.63 12.57
N ILE A 410 2.53 -3.35 13.66
CA ILE A 410 1.63 -4.32 14.33
C ILE A 410 0.53 -4.74 13.36
N VAL A 411 -0.12 -3.79 12.70
CA VAL A 411 -1.15 -4.06 11.67
C VAL A 411 -0.56 -4.94 10.56
N THR A 412 0.66 -4.65 10.12
CA THR A 412 1.37 -5.46 9.12
C THR A 412 1.57 -6.89 9.58
N ILE A 413 2.10 -7.09 10.79
CA ILE A 413 2.36 -8.42 11.35
C ILE A 413 1.05 -9.22 11.49
N LEU A 414 0.01 -8.61 12.04
CA LEU A 414 -1.30 -9.26 12.21
C LEU A 414 -1.92 -9.64 10.86
N ALA A 415 -1.82 -8.75 9.90
CA ALA A 415 -2.37 -8.99 8.58
C ALA A 415 -1.57 -10.09 7.85
N VAL A 416 -0.22 -10.11 7.92
CA VAL A 416 0.62 -11.20 7.36
C VAL A 416 0.32 -12.53 8.05
N ALA A 417 0.25 -12.54 9.37
CA ALA A 417 -0.02 -13.78 10.13
C ALA A 417 -1.43 -14.33 9.88
N GLY A 418 -2.42 -13.45 9.74
CA GLY A 418 -3.83 -13.84 9.62
C GLY A 418 -4.31 -14.13 8.19
N PHE A 419 -3.89 -13.33 7.23
CA PHE A 419 -4.50 -13.30 5.89
C PHE A 419 -3.61 -13.81 4.77
N VAL A 420 -2.27 -13.75 4.92
CA VAL A 420 -1.36 -14.16 3.88
C VAL A 420 -1.16 -15.67 3.94
N GLY A 421 -1.76 -16.39 2.98
CA GLY A 421 -1.51 -17.82 2.76
C GLY A 421 -0.10 -18.08 2.21
N LYS A 422 0.15 -19.25 1.61
CA LYS A 422 1.40 -19.53 0.88
C LYS A 422 1.53 -18.54 -0.28
N VAL A 423 2.36 -17.51 -0.10
CA VAL A 423 2.67 -16.52 -1.12
C VAL A 423 3.73 -17.08 -2.04
N ARG A 424 3.44 -17.13 -3.34
CA ARG A 424 4.41 -17.47 -4.37
C ARG A 424 4.62 -16.26 -5.25
N GLY A 425 5.81 -15.66 -5.16
CA GLY A 425 6.25 -14.65 -6.11
C GLY A 425 6.49 -15.23 -7.50
N PRO A 426 6.71 -14.36 -8.50
CA PRO A 426 7.10 -14.79 -9.84
C PRO A 426 8.36 -15.68 -9.78
N ALA A 427 8.35 -16.80 -10.47
CA ALA A 427 9.35 -17.87 -10.28
C ALA A 427 10.78 -17.46 -10.69
N ALA A 428 10.90 -16.50 -11.62
CA ALA A 428 12.19 -15.96 -12.07
C ALA A 428 12.53 -14.59 -11.44
N ALA A 429 11.79 -14.13 -10.42
CA ALA A 429 12.14 -12.92 -9.71
C ALA A 429 13.51 -13.05 -9.04
N GLY A 430 14.34 -12.03 -9.20
CA GLY A 430 15.70 -12.01 -8.65
C GLY A 430 16.73 -12.87 -9.39
N LYS A 431 16.32 -13.63 -10.41
CA LYS A 431 17.23 -14.51 -11.15
C LYS A 431 17.74 -13.80 -12.42
N PRO A 432 19.07 -13.73 -12.63
CA PRO A 432 19.61 -13.26 -13.90
C PRO A 432 19.22 -14.23 -15.02
N TYR A 433 18.99 -13.69 -16.21
CA TYR A 433 18.71 -14.48 -17.40
C TYR A 433 19.86 -14.31 -18.40
N ILE A 434 20.57 -15.38 -18.67
CA ILE A 434 21.62 -15.45 -19.69
C ILE A 434 21.03 -16.24 -20.85
N LYS A 435 21.04 -15.63 -22.04
CA LYS A 435 20.61 -16.30 -23.26
C LYS A 435 21.64 -17.39 -23.61
N ALA A 436 21.17 -18.62 -23.77
CA ALA A 436 21.97 -19.73 -24.20
C ALA A 436 22.39 -19.60 -25.68
#